data_2b299829fb7de8b5ae3a51a80df835a9
#
_entry.id   2b299829fb7de8b5ae3a51a80df835a9
#
_cell.length_a   1.000
_cell.length_b   1.000
_cell.length_c   1.000
_cell.angle_alpha   90.00
_cell.angle_beta   90.00
_cell.angle_gamma   90.00
#
_symmetry.space_group_name_H-M   'P 1'
#
loop_
_entity.id
_entity.type
_entity.pdbx_description
1 polymer ?
#
loop_
_entity_poly.entity_id
_entity_poly.type
_entity_poly.pdbx_seq_one_letter_code
_entity_poly.pdbx_strand_id
1 'polypeptide(L)'
;MKTEPDRTPLPDGLGILARLDGGGPLPELTAALNALCEEAGEQRERTVVALRCTPPPPGARAWPGDVSIHEVNRWERAVRRLERLDNVTVAAAQGVCGGPVLDLLLAADFRIGTPDLKLVLPVNQGQFWPGMTLYRLVRHIGPARARRLVLWASDIPLPDAVELGIVDQISDDVTGAVRDAALLRGGPPDGEVGIRRRLLEEAASAEYQDAFGAHLAACDRELRRLRDSGPGPSAGTAAGGAGAAG
;
A
#
# COMPACT_ATOMS: atom_id res chain seq x y z
N MET A 1 25.44 1.66 -15.77
CA MET A 1 24.51 0.66 -16.32
C MET A 1 23.18 0.93 -15.63
N LYS A 2 22.18 1.48 -16.32
CA LYS A 2 20.85 1.74 -15.72
C LYS A 2 20.21 0.38 -15.45
N THR A 3 20.15 -0.01 -14.18
CA THR A 3 19.37 -1.19 -13.78
C THR A 3 17.91 -0.78 -13.91
N GLU A 4 17.25 -1.21 -14.99
CA GLU A 4 15.79 -1.13 -15.05
C GLU A 4 15.23 -1.86 -13.83
N PRO A 5 14.23 -1.31 -13.16
CA PRO A 5 13.60 -2.02 -12.03
C PRO A 5 13.08 -3.36 -12.55
N ASP A 6 13.42 -4.44 -11.83
CA ASP A 6 12.94 -5.79 -12.14
C ASP A 6 11.42 -5.82 -11.94
N ARG A 7 10.70 -5.60 -13.03
CA ARG A 7 9.24 -5.59 -13.08
C ARG A 7 8.75 -6.79 -13.84
N THR A 8 7.84 -7.53 -13.26
CA THR A 8 7.22 -8.70 -13.87
C THR A 8 5.71 -8.61 -13.77
N PRO A 9 4.97 -8.95 -14.82
CA PRO A 9 3.52 -9.05 -14.72
C PRO A 9 3.15 -10.13 -13.70
N LEU A 10 2.13 -9.88 -12.90
CA LEU A 10 1.50 -10.91 -12.09
C LEU A 10 0.74 -11.88 -13.02
N PRO A 11 0.66 -13.17 -12.67
CA PRO A 11 -0.11 -14.14 -13.44
C PRO A 11 -1.56 -13.67 -13.67
N ASP A 12 -2.16 -14.14 -14.74
CA ASP A 12 -3.58 -13.92 -15.06
C ASP A 12 -4.00 -12.45 -15.23
N GLY A 13 -3.04 -11.58 -15.55
CA GLY A 13 -3.31 -10.13 -15.70
C GLY A 13 -3.67 -9.42 -14.40
N LEU A 14 -3.36 -10.01 -13.25
CA LEU A 14 -3.72 -9.47 -11.93
C LEU A 14 -3.01 -8.16 -11.60
N GLY A 15 -1.90 -7.84 -12.27
CA GLY A 15 -1.17 -6.60 -12.04
C GLY A 15 0.33 -6.68 -12.29
N ILE A 16 1.06 -5.82 -11.61
CA ILE A 16 2.52 -5.66 -11.77
C ILE A 16 3.19 -5.95 -10.42
N LEU A 17 4.24 -6.75 -10.45
CA LEU A 17 5.17 -6.95 -9.35
C LEU A 17 6.49 -6.22 -9.65
N ALA A 18 6.85 -5.25 -8.83
CA ALA A 18 8.16 -4.61 -8.86
C ALA A 18 9.03 -5.09 -7.70
N ARG A 19 10.30 -5.36 -7.99
CA ARG A 19 11.31 -5.64 -6.96
C ARG A 19 12.10 -4.39 -6.66
N LEU A 20 12.20 -4.05 -5.38
CA LEU A 20 12.94 -2.89 -4.89
C LEU A 20 14.01 -3.33 -3.90
N ASP A 21 15.24 -2.94 -4.19
CA ASP A 21 16.38 -3.18 -3.30
C ASP A 21 16.41 -2.14 -2.19
N GLY A 22 16.11 -2.55 -0.95
CA GLY A 22 16.11 -1.67 0.21
C GLY A 22 17.47 -1.05 0.56
N GLY A 23 18.56 -1.54 -0.04
CA GLY A 23 19.91 -0.96 0.06
C GLY A 23 20.30 -0.07 -1.11
N GLY A 24 19.43 0.07 -2.11
CA GLY A 24 19.72 0.86 -3.31
C GLY A 24 19.82 2.37 -3.05
N PRO A 25 20.53 3.11 -3.92
CA PRO A 25 20.63 4.57 -3.83
C PRO A 25 19.26 5.25 -3.98
N LEU A 26 19.01 6.29 -3.17
CA LEU A 26 17.75 7.03 -3.16
C LEU A 26 17.28 7.50 -4.56
N PRO A 27 18.14 8.05 -5.43
CA PRO A 27 17.72 8.46 -6.77
C PRO A 27 17.23 7.29 -7.66
N GLU A 28 17.85 6.11 -7.53
CA GLU A 28 17.47 4.91 -8.28
C GLU A 28 16.13 4.36 -7.78
N LEU A 29 15.95 4.27 -6.46
CA LEU A 29 14.68 3.88 -5.84
C LEU A 29 13.55 4.84 -6.24
N THR A 30 13.83 6.14 -6.25
CA THR A 30 12.87 7.17 -6.67
C THR A 30 12.46 6.98 -8.13
N ALA A 31 13.44 6.73 -9.01
CA ALA A 31 13.17 6.50 -10.43
C ALA A 31 12.36 5.22 -10.65
N ALA A 32 12.72 4.13 -9.96
CA ALA A 32 12.01 2.85 -10.03
C ALA A 32 10.55 2.97 -9.58
N LEU A 33 10.31 3.67 -8.46
CA LEU A 33 8.96 3.87 -7.92
C LEU A 33 8.11 4.77 -8.83
N ASN A 34 8.69 5.82 -9.40
CA ASN A 34 7.97 6.67 -10.36
C ASN A 34 7.58 5.90 -11.62
N ALA A 35 8.51 5.12 -12.18
CA ALA A 35 8.23 4.31 -13.36
C ALA A 35 7.13 3.26 -13.11
N LEU A 36 7.12 2.65 -11.91
CA LEU A 36 6.04 1.75 -11.51
C LEU A 36 4.68 2.46 -11.43
N CYS A 37 4.64 3.65 -10.82
CA CYS A 37 3.42 4.44 -10.72
C CYS A 37 2.92 4.95 -12.07
N GLU A 38 3.82 5.22 -13.03
CA GLU A 38 3.47 5.58 -14.41
C GLU A 38 2.84 4.42 -15.14
N GLU A 39 3.49 3.26 -15.11
CA GLU A 39 2.98 2.04 -15.74
C GLU A 39 1.61 1.63 -15.15
N ALA A 40 1.46 1.69 -13.82
CA ALA A 40 0.19 1.41 -13.16
C ALA A 40 -0.93 2.38 -13.59
N GLY A 41 -0.61 3.66 -13.78
CA GLY A 41 -1.57 4.68 -14.22
C GLY A 41 -1.99 4.53 -15.69
N GLU A 42 -1.17 3.90 -16.54
CA GLU A 42 -1.49 3.63 -17.94
C GLU A 42 -2.38 2.39 -18.13
N GLN A 43 -2.35 1.47 -17.18
CA GLN A 43 -3.17 0.26 -17.23
C GLN A 43 -4.60 0.59 -16.81
N ARG A 44 -5.53 0.51 -17.76
CA ARG A 44 -6.97 0.78 -17.55
C ARG A 44 -7.73 -0.37 -16.88
N GLU A 45 -7.13 -1.54 -16.78
CA GLU A 45 -7.74 -2.71 -16.18
C GLU A 45 -7.42 -2.78 -14.68
N ARG A 46 -8.24 -3.54 -13.95
CA ARG A 46 -8.11 -3.79 -12.50
C ARG A 46 -6.77 -4.43 -12.20
N THR A 47 -5.77 -3.63 -11.90
CA THR A 47 -4.43 -4.13 -11.64
C THR A 47 -4.04 -3.86 -10.20
N VAL A 48 -3.40 -4.85 -9.59
CA VAL A 48 -2.73 -4.71 -8.31
C VAL A 48 -1.30 -4.27 -8.56
N VAL A 49 -0.82 -3.30 -7.80
CA VAL A 49 0.58 -2.89 -7.79
C VAL A 49 1.26 -3.54 -6.59
N ALA A 50 2.09 -4.52 -6.85
CA ALA A 50 2.81 -5.25 -5.83
C ALA A 50 4.29 -4.81 -5.78
N LEU A 51 4.80 -4.64 -4.56
CA LEU A 51 6.18 -4.30 -4.26
C LEU A 51 6.80 -5.45 -3.45
N ARG A 52 7.85 -6.06 -3.96
CA ARG A 52 8.69 -6.96 -3.20
C ARG A 52 9.96 -6.24 -2.78
N CYS A 53 10.07 -5.92 -1.52
CA CYS A 53 11.20 -5.20 -0.97
C CYS A 53 12.23 -6.19 -0.40
N THR A 54 13.48 -6.10 -0.87
CA THR A 54 14.60 -6.87 -0.31
C THR A 54 15.26 -6.07 0.80
N PRO A 55 15.83 -6.74 1.83
CA PRO A 55 16.52 -6.03 2.90
C PRO A 55 17.79 -5.35 2.37
N PRO A 56 18.21 -4.24 2.99
CA PRO A 56 19.53 -3.67 2.74
C PRO A 56 20.63 -4.66 3.21
N PRO A 57 21.88 -4.43 2.82
CA PRO A 57 23.00 -5.23 3.30
C PRO A 57 23.04 -5.29 4.83
N PRO A 58 23.51 -6.41 5.44
CA PRO A 58 23.57 -6.56 6.88
C PRO A 58 24.30 -5.39 7.56
N GLY A 59 23.70 -4.84 8.63
CA GLY A 59 24.27 -3.70 9.38
C GLY A 59 23.99 -2.31 8.78
N ALA A 60 23.45 -2.22 7.57
CA ALA A 60 23.08 -0.93 6.97
C ALA A 60 21.80 -0.39 7.63
N ARG A 61 21.96 0.58 8.53
CA ARG A 61 20.86 1.31 9.16
C ARG A 61 20.77 2.77 8.69
N ALA A 62 21.82 3.25 8.01
CA ALA A 62 21.88 4.62 7.55
C ALA A 62 20.90 4.84 6.38
N TRP A 63 20.09 5.87 6.48
CA TRP A 63 19.14 6.27 5.47
C TRP A 63 18.88 7.79 5.59
N PRO A 64 18.84 8.55 4.54
CA PRO A 64 18.87 8.15 3.11
C PRO A 64 20.27 8.13 2.47
N GLY A 65 21.34 8.23 3.25
CA GLY A 65 22.71 8.31 2.76
C GLY A 65 23.15 9.74 2.42
N ASP A 66 24.18 9.89 1.60
CA ASP A 66 24.69 11.20 1.15
C ASP A 66 23.86 11.70 -0.03
N VAL A 67 22.79 12.42 0.28
CA VAL A 67 21.84 12.96 -0.69
C VAL A 67 21.45 14.39 -0.33
N SER A 68 21.00 15.14 -1.33
CA SER A 68 20.46 16.48 -1.15
C SER A 68 19.01 16.46 -0.66
N ILE A 69 18.57 17.55 -0.05
CA ILE A 69 17.15 17.74 0.34
C ILE A 69 16.20 17.67 -0.87
N HIS A 70 16.68 18.01 -2.06
CA HIS A 70 15.89 17.88 -3.30
C HIS A 70 15.64 16.42 -3.69
N GLU A 71 16.59 15.52 -3.41
CA GLU A 71 16.43 14.08 -3.64
C GLU A 71 15.49 13.48 -2.61
N VAL A 72 15.59 13.87 -1.35
CA VAL A 72 14.62 13.50 -0.31
C VAL A 72 13.20 13.94 -0.69
N ASN A 73 13.03 15.18 -1.14
CA ASN A 73 11.72 15.67 -1.59
C ASN A 73 11.17 14.88 -2.80
N ARG A 74 12.04 14.47 -3.74
CA ARG A 74 11.62 13.63 -4.88
C ARG A 74 11.19 12.25 -4.42
N TRP A 75 11.90 11.64 -3.46
CA TRP A 75 11.50 10.37 -2.85
C TRP A 75 10.14 10.46 -2.18
N GLU A 76 9.94 11.43 -1.32
CA GLU A 76 8.66 11.59 -0.60
C GLU A 76 7.48 11.85 -1.55
N ARG A 77 7.71 12.56 -2.65
CA ARG A 77 6.70 12.71 -3.72
C ARG A 77 6.40 11.41 -4.45
N ALA A 78 7.41 10.59 -4.69
CA ALA A 78 7.22 9.28 -5.33
C ALA A 78 6.44 8.33 -4.42
N VAL A 79 6.75 8.28 -3.12
CA VAL A 79 5.99 7.50 -2.13
C VAL A 79 4.54 8.03 -2.02
N ARG A 80 4.36 9.36 -2.00
CA ARG A 80 3.00 9.94 -1.99
C ARG A 80 2.22 9.64 -3.26
N ARG A 81 2.90 9.51 -4.41
CA ARG A 81 2.26 9.06 -5.65
C ARG A 81 1.77 7.62 -5.54
N LEU A 82 2.56 6.71 -4.95
CA LEU A 82 2.14 5.33 -4.65
C LEU A 82 0.89 5.32 -3.76
N GLU A 83 0.89 6.09 -2.67
CA GLU A 83 -0.24 6.21 -1.75
C GLU A 83 -1.55 6.69 -2.42
N ARG A 84 -1.45 7.35 -3.58
CA ARG A 84 -2.58 7.94 -4.31
C ARG A 84 -2.96 7.21 -5.58
N LEU A 85 -2.37 6.05 -5.85
CA LEU A 85 -2.77 5.23 -6.98
C LEU A 85 -4.24 4.80 -6.85
N ASP A 86 -4.94 4.71 -7.96
CA ASP A 86 -6.29 4.14 -7.99
C ASP A 86 -6.28 2.60 -7.88
N ASN A 87 -5.11 2.00 -8.01
CA ASN A 87 -4.86 0.57 -7.87
C ASN A 87 -4.74 0.16 -6.40
N VAL A 88 -5.09 -1.08 -6.08
CA VAL A 88 -4.72 -1.69 -4.79
C VAL A 88 -3.21 -1.89 -4.75
N THR A 89 -2.59 -1.48 -3.66
CA THR A 89 -1.14 -1.60 -3.45
C THR A 89 -0.83 -2.66 -2.41
N VAL A 90 0.09 -3.57 -2.75
CA VAL A 90 0.57 -4.64 -1.86
C VAL A 90 2.07 -4.49 -1.68
N ALA A 91 2.56 -4.42 -0.46
CA ALA A 91 4.00 -4.43 -0.19
C ALA A 91 4.39 -5.66 0.62
N ALA A 92 5.47 -6.32 0.21
CA ALA A 92 6.02 -7.47 0.91
C ALA A 92 7.48 -7.23 1.27
N ALA A 93 7.87 -7.58 2.51
CA ALA A 93 9.21 -7.40 3.02
C ALA A 93 9.70 -8.63 3.78
N GLN A 94 11.02 -8.82 3.80
CA GLN A 94 11.71 -9.93 4.46
C GLN A 94 12.98 -9.48 5.16
N GLY A 95 13.42 -10.19 6.19
CA GLY A 95 14.66 -9.92 6.90
C GLY A 95 14.65 -8.60 7.67
N VAL A 96 15.80 -7.97 7.86
CA VAL A 96 15.92 -6.70 8.61
C VAL A 96 15.75 -5.53 7.66
N CYS A 97 14.64 -4.82 7.79
CA CYS A 97 14.23 -3.74 6.89
C CYS A 97 14.00 -2.43 7.63
N GLY A 98 14.44 -1.33 7.01
CA GLY A 98 14.21 0.04 7.49
C GLY A 98 14.19 1.01 6.33
N GLY A 99 14.29 2.31 6.60
CA GLY A 99 14.39 3.33 5.57
C GLY A 99 13.32 3.21 4.48
N PRO A 100 13.72 2.99 3.22
CA PRO A 100 12.78 2.99 2.10
C PRO A 100 11.76 1.85 2.19
N VAL A 101 12.16 0.68 2.72
CA VAL A 101 11.24 -0.45 2.84
C VAL A 101 10.13 -0.14 3.83
N LEU A 102 10.46 0.48 4.96
CA LEU A 102 9.46 0.91 5.95
C LEU A 102 8.53 1.99 5.38
N ASP A 103 9.06 2.94 4.61
CA ASP A 103 8.24 3.96 3.93
C ASP A 103 7.23 3.32 2.97
N LEU A 104 7.67 2.31 2.18
CA LEU A 104 6.83 1.61 1.22
C LEU A 104 5.79 0.70 1.87
N LEU A 105 6.16 0.00 2.96
CA LEU A 105 5.20 -0.78 3.74
C LEU A 105 4.08 0.11 4.28
N LEU A 106 4.44 1.26 4.89
CA LEU A 106 3.46 2.19 5.46
C LEU A 106 2.63 2.92 4.39
N ALA A 107 3.10 2.96 3.14
CA ALA A 107 2.39 3.57 2.02
C ALA A 107 1.42 2.59 1.32
N ALA A 108 1.58 1.28 1.52
CA ALA A 108 0.79 0.25 0.87
C ALA A 108 -0.54 -0.02 1.60
N ASP A 109 -1.56 -0.47 0.84
CA ASP A 109 -2.85 -0.87 1.39
C ASP A 109 -2.80 -2.21 2.14
N PHE A 110 -1.95 -3.13 1.67
CA PHE A 110 -1.80 -4.46 2.26
C PHE A 110 -0.32 -4.83 2.39
N ARG A 111 0.07 -5.32 3.55
CA ARG A 111 1.46 -5.55 3.93
C ARG A 111 1.71 -6.99 4.34
N ILE A 112 2.71 -7.60 3.69
CA ILE A 112 3.11 -8.99 3.92
C ILE A 112 4.51 -9.00 4.52
N GLY A 113 4.69 -9.72 5.62
CA GLY A 113 6.00 -9.95 6.26
C GLY A 113 6.39 -11.42 6.24
N THR A 114 7.66 -11.73 6.02
CA THR A 114 8.20 -13.08 6.27
C THR A 114 8.42 -13.30 7.77
N PRO A 115 8.47 -14.56 8.26
CA PRO A 115 8.69 -14.86 9.68
C PRO A 115 9.95 -14.25 10.29
N ASP A 116 10.97 -13.98 9.46
CA ASP A 116 12.24 -13.35 9.85
C ASP A 116 12.21 -11.82 9.75
N LEU A 117 11.08 -11.22 9.40
CA LEU A 117 10.96 -9.77 9.27
C LEU A 117 11.19 -9.06 10.60
N LYS A 118 12.06 -8.08 10.56
CA LYS A 118 12.31 -7.13 11.64
C LYS A 118 12.40 -5.72 11.06
N LEU A 119 11.52 -4.84 11.48
CA LEU A 119 11.55 -3.46 11.05
C LEU A 119 12.44 -2.63 11.98
N VAL A 120 13.27 -1.78 11.40
CA VAL A 120 14.19 -0.91 12.13
C VAL A 120 13.99 0.53 11.71
N LEU A 121 14.01 1.43 12.69
CA LEU A 121 13.98 2.85 12.40
C LEU A 121 15.36 3.31 11.92
N PRO A 122 15.41 4.16 10.88
CA PRO A 122 16.68 4.63 10.33
C PRO A 122 17.38 5.58 11.31
N VAL A 123 18.68 5.30 11.53
CA VAL A 123 19.54 6.06 12.44
C VAL A 123 20.84 6.39 11.75
N ASN A 124 21.21 7.68 11.69
CA ASN A 124 22.48 8.16 11.15
C ASN A 124 23.34 8.70 12.30
N GLN A 125 24.48 8.07 12.58
CA GLN A 125 25.39 8.48 13.64
C GLN A 125 24.71 8.72 15.01
N GLY A 126 23.76 7.83 15.36
CA GLY A 126 22.98 7.92 16.59
C GLY A 126 21.77 8.89 16.52
N GLN A 127 21.58 9.59 15.41
CA GLN A 127 20.43 10.48 15.22
C GLN A 127 19.35 9.79 14.39
N PHE A 128 18.12 9.84 14.88
CA PHE A 128 16.95 9.35 14.14
C PHE A 128 16.73 10.19 12.87
N TRP A 129 16.41 9.52 11.76
CA TRP A 129 16.04 10.21 10.52
C TRP A 129 14.60 10.72 10.58
N PRO A 130 14.36 12.05 10.49
CA PRO A 130 13.03 12.63 10.69
C PRO A 130 12.16 12.66 9.44
N GLY A 131 12.32 11.70 8.53
CA GLY A 131 11.53 11.61 7.29
C GLY A 131 10.04 11.41 7.52
N MET A 132 9.27 11.29 6.43
CA MET A 132 7.81 11.10 6.49
C MET A 132 7.39 9.74 7.05
N THR A 133 8.30 8.83 7.31
CA THR A 133 8.06 7.59 8.07
C THR A 133 7.38 7.89 9.40
N LEU A 134 7.84 8.91 10.13
CA LEU A 134 7.23 9.33 11.40
C LEU A 134 5.77 9.75 11.22
N TYR A 135 5.49 10.55 10.21
CA TYR A 135 4.13 10.97 9.87
C TYR A 135 3.24 9.76 9.57
N ARG A 136 3.72 8.82 8.73
CA ARG A 136 3.00 7.60 8.37
C ARG A 136 2.76 6.70 9.59
N LEU A 137 3.77 6.50 10.44
CA LEU A 137 3.62 5.74 11.69
C LEU A 137 2.53 6.33 12.59
N VAL A 138 2.52 7.63 12.81
CA VAL A 138 1.49 8.29 13.64
C VAL A 138 0.09 8.04 13.07
N ARG A 139 -0.06 8.07 11.76
CA ARG A 139 -1.37 7.82 11.10
C ARG A 139 -1.80 6.35 11.18
N HIS A 140 -0.86 5.41 11.14
CA HIS A 140 -1.16 3.98 11.21
C HIS A 140 -1.45 3.49 12.64
N ILE A 141 -0.60 3.85 13.60
CA ILE A 141 -0.63 3.26 14.95
C ILE A 141 -1.02 4.24 16.05
N GLY A 142 -1.26 5.48 15.68
CA GLY A 142 -1.58 6.57 16.60
C GLY A 142 -0.36 7.15 17.31
N PRO A 143 -0.50 8.38 17.87
CA PRO A 143 0.64 9.13 18.42
C PRO A 143 1.29 8.46 19.63
N ALA A 144 0.53 7.80 20.48
CA ALA A 144 1.05 7.17 21.70
C ALA A 144 1.98 5.99 21.40
N ARG A 145 1.59 5.11 20.48
CA ARG A 145 2.40 3.95 20.05
C ARG A 145 3.62 4.41 19.25
N ALA A 146 3.41 5.32 18.27
CA ALA A 146 4.50 5.89 17.48
C ALA A 146 5.55 6.57 18.36
N ARG A 147 5.12 7.37 19.36
CA ARG A 147 6.01 8.02 20.33
C ARG A 147 6.92 7.02 21.05
N ARG A 148 6.36 5.88 21.52
CA ARG A 148 7.14 4.85 22.21
C ARG A 148 8.22 4.26 21.31
N LEU A 149 7.88 3.93 20.06
CA LEU A 149 8.83 3.38 19.11
C LEU A 149 9.94 4.37 18.75
N VAL A 150 9.58 5.60 18.45
CA VAL A 150 10.50 6.63 17.94
C VAL A 150 11.43 7.15 19.03
N LEU A 151 10.92 7.48 20.21
CA LEU A 151 11.75 8.04 21.29
C LEU A 151 12.75 7.03 21.87
N TRP A 152 12.41 5.75 21.84
CA TRP A 152 13.31 4.71 22.33
C TRP A 152 14.08 4.02 21.21
N ALA A 153 13.93 4.47 19.96
CA ALA A 153 14.54 3.86 18.76
C ALA A 153 14.40 2.33 18.75
N SER A 154 13.22 1.85 19.14
CA SER A 154 12.95 0.41 19.27
C SER A 154 12.86 -0.25 17.92
N ASP A 155 13.54 -1.37 17.75
CA ASP A 155 13.27 -2.28 16.65
C ASP A 155 11.86 -2.87 16.80
N ILE A 156 11.22 -3.16 15.69
CA ILE A 156 9.86 -3.71 15.66
C ILE A 156 9.94 -5.14 15.10
N PRO A 157 9.99 -6.16 15.96
CA PRO A 157 9.95 -7.54 15.51
C PRO A 157 8.59 -7.87 14.89
N LEU A 158 8.53 -8.91 14.07
CA LEU A 158 7.32 -9.27 13.34
C LEU A 158 6.06 -9.39 14.22
N PRO A 159 6.07 -10.03 15.40
CA PRO A 159 4.89 -10.11 16.27
C PRO A 159 4.34 -8.73 16.65
N ASP A 160 5.23 -7.81 16.99
CA ASP A 160 4.86 -6.44 17.33
C ASP A 160 4.34 -5.68 16.10
N ALA A 161 4.93 -5.91 14.92
CA ALA A 161 4.48 -5.31 13.66
C ALA A 161 3.06 -5.76 13.28
N VAL A 162 2.71 -7.02 13.55
CA VAL A 162 1.35 -7.55 13.36
C VAL A 162 0.38 -6.98 14.39
N GLU A 163 0.75 -6.97 15.68
CA GLU A 163 -0.09 -6.39 16.74
C GLU A 163 -0.37 -4.90 16.52
N LEU A 164 0.61 -4.17 15.99
CA LEU A 164 0.48 -2.76 15.64
C LEU A 164 -0.28 -2.50 14.33
N GLY A 165 -0.60 -3.55 13.55
CA GLY A 165 -1.22 -3.41 12.24
C GLY A 165 -0.29 -2.83 11.17
N ILE A 166 1.04 -2.89 11.37
CA ILE A 166 2.05 -2.53 10.36
C ILE A 166 2.24 -3.66 9.34
N VAL A 167 1.95 -4.89 9.74
CA VAL A 167 1.93 -6.09 8.89
C VAL A 167 0.55 -6.73 8.99
N ASP A 168 -0.07 -7.04 7.85
CA ASP A 168 -1.41 -7.63 7.76
C ASP A 168 -1.37 -9.15 7.65
N GLN A 169 -0.32 -9.71 7.02
CA GLN A 169 -0.18 -11.14 6.78
C GLN A 169 1.26 -11.60 6.94
N ILE A 170 1.42 -12.79 7.51
CA ILE A 170 2.71 -13.48 7.59
C ILE A 170 2.74 -14.58 6.52
N SER A 171 3.84 -14.67 5.74
CA SER A 171 4.02 -15.75 4.78
C SER A 171 5.50 -16.02 4.49
N ASP A 172 5.86 -17.31 4.46
CA ASP A 172 7.16 -17.76 3.94
C ASP A 172 7.21 -17.70 2.41
N ASP A 173 6.06 -17.93 1.74
CA ASP A 173 5.90 -17.78 0.30
C ASP A 173 5.38 -16.39 -0.05
N VAL A 174 6.29 -15.42 -0.15
CA VAL A 174 5.96 -14.04 -0.53
C VAL A 174 5.29 -13.96 -1.89
N THR A 175 5.71 -14.77 -2.85
CA THR A 175 5.17 -14.73 -4.22
C THR A 175 3.72 -15.25 -4.25
N GLY A 176 3.47 -16.37 -3.59
CA GLY A 176 2.13 -16.90 -3.43
C GLY A 176 1.21 -15.96 -2.66
N ALA A 177 1.70 -15.40 -1.55
CA ALA A 177 0.92 -14.47 -0.73
C ALA A 177 0.57 -13.17 -1.48
N VAL A 178 1.47 -12.63 -2.30
CA VAL A 178 1.17 -11.48 -3.17
C VAL A 178 0.12 -11.83 -4.20
N ARG A 179 0.22 -13.02 -4.83
CA ARG A 179 -0.79 -13.48 -5.79
C ARG A 179 -2.15 -13.68 -5.12
N ASP A 180 -2.20 -14.30 -3.96
CA ASP A 180 -3.45 -14.53 -3.22
C ASP A 180 -4.07 -13.20 -2.76
N ALA A 181 -3.25 -12.25 -2.31
CA ALA A 181 -3.71 -10.89 -1.99
C ALA A 181 -4.27 -10.18 -3.24
N ALA A 182 -3.64 -10.34 -4.40
CA ALA A 182 -4.12 -9.79 -5.65
C ALA A 182 -5.46 -10.41 -6.08
N LEU A 183 -5.62 -11.73 -5.94
CA LEU A 183 -6.89 -12.43 -6.23
C LEU A 183 -8.02 -12.02 -5.30
N LEU A 184 -7.76 -11.93 -3.99
CA LEU A 184 -8.76 -11.61 -2.98
C LEU A 184 -9.14 -10.12 -2.97
N ARG A 185 -8.19 -9.25 -3.32
CA ARG A 185 -8.33 -7.79 -3.22
C ARG A 185 -8.32 -7.10 -4.58
N GLY A 186 -8.16 -7.87 -5.64
CA GLY A 186 -8.27 -7.46 -7.05
C GLY A 186 -9.63 -6.83 -7.30
N GLY A 187 -9.61 -5.64 -7.27
CA GLY A 187 -10.38 -4.56 -6.87
C GLY A 187 -11.82 -4.39 -7.27
N PRO A 188 -12.48 -3.53 -6.52
CA PRO A 188 -13.71 -2.87 -6.97
C PRO A 188 -13.47 -2.11 -8.29
N PRO A 189 -14.53 -1.85 -9.07
CA PRO A 189 -14.41 -1.19 -10.37
C PRO A 189 -13.77 0.20 -10.27
N ASP A 190 -13.07 0.55 -11.33
CA ASP A 190 -12.50 1.85 -11.70
C ASP A 190 -12.47 2.98 -10.64
N GLY A 191 -11.28 3.23 -10.07
CA GLY A 191 -11.03 4.39 -9.20
C GLY A 191 -11.67 4.33 -7.80
N GLU A 192 -12.45 3.29 -7.48
CA GLU A 192 -13.13 3.20 -6.19
C GLU A 192 -12.15 3.04 -5.01
N VAL A 193 -11.03 2.35 -5.20
CA VAL A 193 -10.00 2.20 -4.18
C VAL A 193 -9.40 3.56 -3.82
N GLY A 194 -9.05 4.36 -4.82
CA GLY A 194 -8.55 5.73 -4.60
C GLY A 194 -9.56 6.62 -3.87
N ILE A 195 -10.85 6.48 -4.18
CA ILE A 195 -11.92 7.21 -3.49
C ILE A 195 -12.00 6.77 -2.03
N ARG A 196 -12.09 5.47 -1.76
CA ARG A 196 -12.15 4.92 -0.39
C ARG A 196 -10.95 5.35 0.44
N ARG A 197 -9.75 5.24 -0.13
CA ARG A 197 -8.52 5.66 0.53
C ARG A 197 -8.54 7.14 0.89
N ARG A 198 -8.97 8.00 -0.04
CA ARG A 198 -9.08 9.44 0.20
C ARG A 198 -10.10 9.74 1.30
N LEU A 199 -11.28 9.10 1.29
CA LEU A 199 -12.27 9.29 2.34
C LEU A 199 -11.76 8.85 3.71
N LEU A 200 -11.01 7.75 3.80
CA LEU A 200 -10.36 7.29 5.03
C LEU A 200 -9.30 8.28 5.52
N GLU A 201 -8.47 8.83 4.60
CA GLU A 201 -7.47 9.84 4.93
C GLU A 201 -8.12 11.13 5.46
N GLU A 202 -9.18 11.60 4.82
CA GLU A 202 -9.94 12.80 5.22
C GLU A 202 -10.61 12.58 6.58
N ALA A 203 -11.27 11.44 6.80
CA ALA A 203 -11.90 11.11 8.08
C ALA A 203 -10.92 11.09 9.27
N ALA A 204 -9.64 10.76 9.02
CA ALA A 204 -8.63 10.71 10.06
C ALA A 204 -8.03 12.10 10.42
N SER A 205 -8.30 13.16 9.66
CA SER A 205 -7.62 14.45 9.79
C SER A 205 -8.51 15.68 9.69
N ALA A 206 -9.72 15.55 9.14
CA ALA A 206 -10.66 16.65 8.95
C ALA A 206 -11.72 16.70 10.04
N GLU A 207 -12.25 17.88 10.32
CA GLU A 207 -13.46 18.03 11.10
C GLU A 207 -14.66 17.47 10.33
N TYR A 208 -15.71 17.03 11.05
CA TYR A 208 -16.88 16.41 10.44
C TYR A 208 -17.49 17.25 9.31
N GLN A 209 -17.58 18.55 9.47
CA GLN A 209 -18.18 19.45 8.49
C GLN A 209 -17.35 19.54 7.20
N ASP A 210 -16.04 19.49 7.30
CA ASP A 210 -15.12 19.52 6.16
C ASP A 210 -15.17 18.19 5.39
N ALA A 211 -15.21 17.06 6.11
CA ALA A 211 -15.31 15.73 5.52
C ALA A 211 -16.68 15.48 4.86
N PHE A 212 -17.76 16.08 5.39
CA PHE A 212 -19.15 15.82 4.98
C PHE A 212 -19.39 16.05 3.49
N GLY A 213 -18.84 17.13 2.92
CA GLY A 213 -18.97 17.44 1.51
C GLY A 213 -18.36 16.40 0.58
N ALA A 214 -17.17 15.92 0.90
CA ALA A 214 -16.47 14.88 0.14
C ALA A 214 -17.22 13.53 0.21
N HIS A 215 -17.72 13.16 1.40
CA HIS A 215 -18.51 11.94 1.59
C HIS A 215 -19.83 12.00 0.83
N LEU A 216 -20.55 13.12 0.86
CA LEU A 216 -21.79 13.29 0.09
C LEU A 216 -21.55 13.21 -1.42
N ALA A 217 -20.45 13.80 -1.92
CA ALA A 217 -20.11 13.72 -3.33
C ALA A 217 -19.81 12.26 -3.76
N ALA A 218 -19.18 11.48 -2.90
CA ALA A 218 -18.97 10.05 -3.13
C ALA A 218 -20.30 9.28 -3.13
N CYS A 219 -21.20 9.55 -2.19
CA CYS A 219 -22.54 8.95 -2.15
C CYS A 219 -23.36 9.28 -3.40
N ASP A 220 -23.36 10.54 -3.85
CA ASP A 220 -24.11 10.96 -5.04
C ASP A 220 -23.59 10.25 -6.30
N ARG A 221 -22.28 10.08 -6.43
CA ARG A 221 -21.67 9.31 -7.53
C ARG A 221 -22.14 7.86 -7.53
N GLU A 222 -22.14 7.21 -6.37
CA GLU A 222 -22.62 5.84 -6.25
C GLU A 222 -24.11 5.70 -6.54
N LEU A 223 -24.93 6.64 -6.09
CA LEU A 223 -26.36 6.69 -6.38
C LEU A 223 -26.64 6.87 -7.88
N ARG A 224 -25.82 7.64 -8.60
CA ARG A 224 -25.91 7.74 -10.07
C ARG A 224 -25.54 6.43 -10.73
N ARG A 225 -24.42 5.81 -10.32
CA ARG A 225 -23.99 4.50 -10.85
C ARG A 225 -25.08 3.45 -10.68
N LEU A 226 -25.72 3.38 -9.51
CA LEU A 226 -26.80 2.43 -9.23
C LEU A 226 -28.02 2.65 -10.12
N ARG A 227 -28.37 3.92 -10.39
CA ARG A 227 -29.47 4.27 -11.31
C ARG A 227 -29.16 3.89 -12.75
N ASP A 228 -27.93 4.12 -13.20
CA ASP A 228 -27.48 3.84 -14.57
C ASP A 228 -27.35 2.33 -14.82
N SER A 229 -27.06 1.54 -13.76
CA SER A 229 -26.96 0.08 -13.85
C SER A 229 -28.33 -0.63 -13.98
N GLY A 230 -29.44 0.06 -13.74
CA GLY A 230 -30.80 -0.48 -13.83
C GLY A 230 -31.12 -1.59 -12.81
N PRO A 231 -32.37 -1.98 -12.61
CA PRO A 231 -32.68 -3.18 -11.85
C PRO A 231 -32.16 -4.39 -12.64
N GLY A 232 -31.23 -5.13 -12.07
CA GLY A 232 -30.79 -6.42 -12.62
C GLY A 232 -32.01 -7.31 -12.92
N PRO A 233 -31.95 -8.23 -13.89
CA PRO A 233 -33.06 -9.08 -14.26
C PRO A 233 -33.61 -9.75 -12.99
N SER A 234 -34.83 -9.38 -12.61
CA SER A 234 -35.56 -9.96 -11.49
C SER A 234 -35.57 -11.47 -11.71
N ALA A 235 -35.02 -12.22 -10.76
CA ALA A 235 -35.15 -13.69 -10.73
C ALA A 235 -36.65 -13.99 -10.87
N GLY A 236 -37.02 -14.47 -12.04
CA GLY A 236 -38.40 -14.77 -12.37
C GLY A 236 -38.97 -15.72 -11.34
N THR A 237 -40.04 -15.31 -10.73
CA THR A 237 -40.92 -16.10 -9.89
C THR A 237 -41.40 -17.26 -10.75
N ALA A 238 -40.79 -18.42 -10.58
CA ALA A 238 -41.37 -19.67 -11.10
C ALA A 238 -42.65 -19.97 -10.30
N ALA A 239 -43.75 -19.40 -10.74
CA ALA A 239 -45.06 -19.80 -10.29
C ALA A 239 -45.35 -21.21 -10.86
N GLY A 240 -45.14 -22.20 -10.00
CA GLY A 240 -45.56 -23.58 -10.27
C GLY A 240 -47.06 -23.65 -10.40
N GLY A 241 -47.53 -23.89 -11.62
CA GLY A 241 -48.90 -24.31 -11.87
C GLY A 241 -49.12 -25.72 -11.32
N ALA A 242 -49.84 -25.84 -10.23
CA ALA A 242 -50.41 -27.09 -9.80
C ALA A 242 -51.71 -27.33 -10.60
N GLY A 243 -51.62 -28.14 -11.64
CA GLY A 243 -52.79 -28.71 -12.31
C GLY A 243 -53.39 -29.83 -11.46
N ALA A 244 -54.60 -29.61 -11.00
CA ALA A 244 -55.45 -30.65 -10.51
C ALA A 244 -56.09 -31.38 -11.70
N ALA A 245 -56.07 -32.68 -11.70
CA ALA A 245 -57.02 -33.49 -12.48
C ALA A 245 -57.21 -34.87 -11.86
N GLY A 246 -58.46 -35.22 -11.59
CA GLY A 246 -59.00 -36.52 -11.56
C GLY A 246 -58.96 -37.32 -10.25
#